data_16cea603844c527f5cabf0a000b8375f
#
_entry.id   16cea603844c527f5cabf0a000b8375f
#
_cell.length_a   1.000
_cell.length_b   1.000
_cell.length_c   1.000
_cell.angle_alpha   90.00
_cell.angle_beta   90.00
_cell.angle_gamma   90.00
#
_symmetry.space_group_name_H-M   'P 1'
#
loop_
_entity.id
_entity.type
_entity.pdbx_description
1 polymer ?
#
loop_
_entity_poly.entity_id
_entity_poly.type
_entity_poly.pdbx_seq_one_letter_code
_entity_poly.pdbx_strand_id
1 'polypeptide(L)'
;LRDSSNTVSGDDKLAPLSDLPDFVTEDSEVRNQLIEWQTEWMDEFDIDYYRVDTVKHVDSTTWSALKNSLTKVNPDFKMIGEYSGAGYANTAGELGTGSMDALLDFDFNDFAKDFVGGKISTVENSLLKRNGVLNNTATMGNFLNSHDEDTLQYKLVNESKFSEEEAYNLMKVAATLQITAKGQPVIY
;
A
#
# COMPACT_ATOMS: atom_id res chain seq x y z
N LEU A 1 0.23 -13.15 21.94
CA LEU A 1 1.34 -12.94 21.02
C LEU A 1 1.86 -14.29 20.52
N ARG A 2 2.44 -14.27 19.32
CA ARG A 2 3.08 -15.44 18.72
C ARG A 2 4.36 -15.80 19.48
N ASP A 3 4.61 -17.08 19.62
CA ASP A 3 5.79 -17.67 20.26
C ASP A 3 6.32 -18.87 19.46
N SER A 4 7.30 -19.57 19.99
CA SER A 4 7.91 -20.73 19.31
C SER A 4 6.97 -21.90 19.09
N SER A 5 5.85 -21.99 19.80
CA SER A 5 4.89 -23.10 19.68
C SER A 5 3.89 -22.92 18.52
N ASN A 6 3.70 -21.69 18.09
CA ASN A 6 2.76 -21.31 17.02
C ASN A 6 3.41 -20.51 15.88
N THR A 7 4.74 -20.48 15.81
CA THR A 7 5.50 -19.89 14.71
C THR A 7 5.81 -20.96 13.66
N VAL A 8 5.56 -20.62 12.39
CA VAL A 8 5.97 -21.41 11.22
C VAL A 8 7.12 -20.71 10.52
N SER A 9 8.34 -21.24 10.70
CA SER A 9 9.54 -20.61 10.15
C SER A 9 9.47 -20.49 8.62
N GLY A 10 9.73 -19.28 8.12
CA GLY A 10 9.69 -18.97 6.69
C GLY A 10 8.29 -18.72 6.12
N ASP A 11 7.27 -18.74 6.95
CA ASP A 11 5.92 -18.34 6.54
C ASP A 11 5.73 -16.84 6.78
N ASP A 12 5.32 -16.10 5.77
CA ASP A 12 5.13 -14.64 5.85
C ASP A 12 3.99 -14.21 6.79
N LYS A 13 3.08 -15.12 7.14
CA LYS A 13 1.85 -14.84 7.93
C LYS A 13 1.87 -15.49 9.31
N LEU A 14 2.62 -16.56 9.48
CA LEU A 14 2.68 -17.35 10.69
C LEU A 14 4.04 -17.24 11.40
N ALA A 15 4.80 -16.20 11.09
CA ALA A 15 6.06 -15.87 11.76
C ALA A 15 6.16 -14.37 11.99
N PRO A 16 6.82 -13.94 13.09
CA PRO A 16 7.10 -12.54 13.34
C PRO A 16 7.89 -11.92 12.18
N LEU A 17 7.54 -10.69 11.81
CA LEU A 17 8.32 -9.90 10.88
C LEU A 17 9.53 -9.33 11.61
N SER A 18 10.72 -9.80 11.27
CA SER A 18 11.95 -9.49 12.00
C SER A 18 11.83 -9.83 13.49
N ASP A 19 12.21 -8.93 14.40
CA ASP A 19 12.12 -9.10 15.85
C ASP A 19 10.86 -8.45 16.47
N LEU A 20 9.85 -8.11 15.62
CA LEU A 20 8.65 -7.44 16.10
C LEU A 20 7.69 -8.44 16.76
N PRO A 21 7.06 -8.08 17.88
CA PRO A 21 5.99 -8.88 18.45
C PRO A 21 4.84 -9.05 17.47
N ASP A 22 4.35 -10.28 17.31
CA ASP A 22 3.28 -10.63 16.39
C ASP A 22 2.05 -11.15 17.13
N PHE A 23 0.87 -10.72 16.69
CA PHE A 23 -0.40 -11.26 17.18
C PHE A 23 -0.76 -12.55 16.44
N VAL A 24 -1.29 -13.52 17.16
CA VAL A 24 -1.82 -14.77 16.59
C VAL A 24 -3.21 -14.48 16.01
N THR A 25 -3.25 -13.86 14.82
CA THR A 25 -4.51 -13.39 14.19
C THR A 25 -5.39 -14.53 13.69
N GLU A 26 -4.85 -15.72 13.50
CA GLU A 26 -5.59 -16.94 13.25
C GLU A 26 -6.40 -17.41 14.48
N ASP A 27 -6.06 -16.97 15.70
CA ASP A 27 -6.90 -17.16 16.89
C ASP A 27 -8.10 -16.22 16.84
N SER A 28 -9.29 -16.80 16.99
CA SER A 28 -10.53 -16.04 16.85
C SER A 28 -10.76 -15.01 17.96
N GLU A 29 -10.27 -15.25 19.18
CA GLU A 29 -10.42 -14.28 20.28
C GLU A 29 -9.53 -13.08 20.02
N VAL A 30 -8.27 -13.31 19.63
CA VAL A 30 -7.32 -12.23 19.27
C VAL A 30 -7.85 -11.44 18.09
N ARG A 31 -8.24 -12.11 17.02
CA ARG A 31 -8.78 -11.49 15.83
C ARG A 31 -10.02 -10.65 16.12
N ASN A 32 -10.99 -11.18 16.86
CA ASN A 32 -12.22 -10.46 17.17
C ASN A 32 -11.96 -9.23 18.02
N GLN A 33 -11.04 -9.29 18.97
CA GLN A 33 -10.67 -8.13 19.79
C GLN A 33 -10.01 -7.02 18.96
N LEU A 34 -9.11 -7.38 18.05
CA LEU A 34 -8.49 -6.40 17.15
C LEU A 34 -9.52 -5.74 16.22
N ILE A 35 -10.47 -6.54 15.69
CA ILE A 35 -11.55 -6.04 14.84
C ILE A 35 -12.49 -5.11 15.61
N GLU A 36 -12.85 -5.46 16.85
CA GLU A 36 -13.67 -4.62 17.72
C GLU A 36 -13.06 -3.24 17.90
N TRP A 37 -11.78 -3.16 18.29
CA TRP A 37 -11.08 -1.89 18.47
C TRP A 37 -11.02 -1.06 17.19
N GLN A 38 -10.77 -1.67 16.04
CA GLN A 38 -10.72 -0.94 14.76
C GLN A 38 -12.12 -0.44 14.35
N THR A 39 -13.15 -1.21 14.65
CA THR A 39 -14.55 -0.82 14.37
C THR A 39 -15.00 0.32 15.29
N GLU A 40 -14.63 0.28 16.58
CA GLU A 40 -14.89 1.36 17.54
C GLU A 40 -14.21 2.66 17.09
N TRP A 41 -12.94 2.61 16.68
CA TRP A 41 -12.21 3.76 16.16
C TRP A 41 -12.89 4.37 14.94
N MET A 42 -13.31 3.52 14.01
CA MET A 42 -14.00 3.97 12.81
C MET A 42 -15.31 4.70 13.17
N ASP A 43 -16.11 4.14 14.07
CA ASP A 43 -17.41 4.71 14.49
C ASP A 43 -17.21 6.00 15.30
N GLU A 44 -16.26 6.01 16.24
CA GLU A 44 -16.00 7.17 17.12
C GLU A 44 -15.49 8.39 16.35
N PHE A 45 -14.66 8.19 15.32
CA PHE A 45 -14.00 9.27 14.56
C PHE A 45 -14.55 9.47 13.15
N ASP A 46 -15.63 8.80 12.80
CA ASP A 46 -16.29 8.91 11.47
C ASP A 46 -15.29 8.67 10.31
N ILE A 47 -14.52 7.56 10.42
CA ILE A 47 -13.47 7.24 9.47
C ILE A 47 -14.07 6.49 8.28
N ASP A 48 -13.79 6.96 7.06
CA ASP A 48 -14.28 6.34 5.82
C ASP A 48 -13.24 5.41 5.16
N TYR A 49 -11.95 5.53 5.52
CA TYR A 49 -10.88 4.87 4.80
C TYR A 49 -9.70 4.52 5.72
N TYR A 50 -9.24 3.27 5.68
CA TYR A 50 -8.01 2.87 6.34
C TYR A 50 -6.87 2.63 5.35
N ARG A 51 -5.69 3.17 5.64
CA ARG A 51 -4.40 2.63 5.16
C ARG A 51 -4.02 1.49 6.09
N VAL A 52 -3.86 0.30 5.51
CA VAL A 52 -3.56 -0.93 6.24
C VAL A 52 -2.11 -1.30 6.02
N ASP A 53 -1.38 -1.37 7.11
CA ASP A 53 0.03 -1.72 7.13
C ASP A 53 0.27 -3.22 6.96
N THR A 54 1.42 -3.61 6.41
CA THR A 54 1.94 -4.99 6.36
C THR A 54 0.92 -6.06 5.90
N VAL A 55 0.08 -5.74 4.92
CA VAL A 55 -1.05 -6.60 4.48
C VAL A 55 -0.63 -8.04 4.18
N LYS A 56 0.53 -8.26 3.57
CA LYS A 56 0.99 -9.59 3.20
C LYS A 56 1.34 -10.48 4.41
N HIS A 57 1.55 -9.88 5.59
CA HIS A 57 1.98 -10.55 6.81
C HIS A 57 0.82 -10.96 7.75
N VAL A 58 -0.42 -10.77 7.30
CA VAL A 58 -1.63 -11.19 8.03
C VAL A 58 -2.49 -12.05 7.12
N ASP A 59 -3.18 -13.02 7.70
CA ASP A 59 -3.99 -13.97 6.95
C ASP A 59 -5.25 -13.35 6.33
N SER A 60 -5.66 -13.87 5.17
CA SER A 60 -6.81 -13.34 4.42
C SER A 60 -8.14 -13.48 5.17
N THR A 61 -8.25 -14.44 6.12
CA THR A 61 -9.46 -14.59 6.94
C THR A 61 -9.62 -13.41 7.88
N THR A 62 -8.52 -12.95 8.46
CA THR A 62 -8.50 -11.75 9.33
C THR A 62 -8.88 -10.52 8.54
N TRP A 63 -8.31 -10.30 7.35
CA TRP A 63 -8.67 -9.15 6.49
C TRP A 63 -10.14 -9.19 6.07
N SER A 64 -10.64 -10.36 5.70
CA SER A 64 -12.05 -10.53 5.31
C SER A 64 -12.98 -10.27 6.49
N ALA A 65 -12.64 -10.74 7.69
CA ALA A 65 -13.43 -10.50 8.89
C ALA A 65 -13.45 -9.02 9.28
N LEU A 66 -12.29 -8.33 9.22
CA LEU A 66 -12.19 -6.90 9.45
C LEU A 66 -13.04 -6.12 8.45
N LYS A 67 -12.87 -6.36 7.15
CA LYS A 67 -13.66 -5.70 6.10
C LYS A 67 -15.15 -5.88 6.31
N ASN A 68 -15.58 -7.10 6.62
CA ASN A 68 -16.99 -7.41 6.88
C ASN A 68 -17.54 -6.69 8.12
N SER A 69 -16.72 -6.48 9.15
CA SER A 69 -17.13 -5.74 10.35
C SER A 69 -17.30 -4.25 10.05
N LEU A 70 -16.30 -3.64 9.41
CA LEU A 70 -16.30 -2.23 9.07
C LEU A 70 -17.44 -1.87 8.10
N THR A 71 -17.69 -2.71 7.08
CA THR A 71 -18.77 -2.47 6.11
C THR A 71 -20.18 -2.73 6.65
N LYS A 72 -20.33 -3.38 7.80
CA LYS A 72 -21.63 -3.43 8.51
C LYS A 72 -21.99 -2.09 9.13
N VAL A 73 -21.00 -1.32 9.56
CA VAL A 73 -21.21 0.01 10.16
C VAL A 73 -21.27 1.07 9.04
N ASN A 74 -20.29 1.08 8.15
CA ASN A 74 -20.27 1.97 6.98
C ASN A 74 -20.12 1.13 5.69
N PRO A 75 -21.23 0.92 4.93
CA PRO A 75 -21.19 0.12 3.69
C PRO A 75 -20.23 0.63 2.62
N ASP A 76 -19.88 1.92 2.65
CA ASP A 76 -18.98 2.55 1.70
C ASP A 76 -17.51 2.55 2.16
N PHE A 77 -17.23 1.98 3.33
CA PHE A 77 -15.88 1.93 3.91
C PHE A 77 -14.87 1.24 2.99
N LYS A 78 -13.71 1.86 2.85
CA LYS A 78 -12.63 1.38 1.98
C LYS A 78 -11.34 1.10 2.75
N MET A 79 -10.50 0.22 2.18
CA MET A 79 -9.16 -0.06 2.67
C MET A 79 -8.15 -0.02 1.53
N ILE A 80 -7.03 0.69 1.74
CA ILE A 80 -5.85 0.61 0.89
C ILE A 80 -4.73 -0.11 1.66
N GLY A 81 -4.23 -1.19 1.08
CA GLY A 81 -3.21 -2.01 1.70
C GLY A 81 -1.79 -1.60 1.31
N GLU A 82 -0.91 -1.53 2.30
CA GLU A 82 0.52 -1.62 2.06
C GLU A 82 0.89 -3.09 1.90
N TYR A 83 1.05 -3.52 0.66
CA TYR A 83 1.56 -4.84 0.31
C TYR A 83 2.92 -4.63 -0.34
N SER A 84 3.98 -4.80 0.45
CA SER A 84 5.37 -4.49 0.03
C SER A 84 5.71 -5.07 -1.34
N GLY A 85 6.11 -4.21 -2.27
CA GLY A 85 6.44 -4.57 -3.65
C GLY A 85 5.23 -4.82 -4.57
N ALA A 86 4.02 -4.52 -4.13
CA ALA A 86 2.84 -4.60 -5.01
C ALA A 86 2.91 -3.55 -6.13
N GLY A 87 2.45 -3.93 -7.28
CA GLY A 87 2.31 -3.07 -8.45
C GLY A 87 1.12 -3.48 -9.28
N TYR A 88 0.93 -2.81 -10.40
CA TYR A 88 -0.23 -3.00 -11.27
C TYR A 88 -0.39 -4.44 -11.79
N ALA A 89 0.69 -5.21 -11.87
CA ALA A 89 0.65 -6.62 -12.29
C ALA A 89 0.17 -7.55 -11.16
N ASN A 90 0.21 -7.08 -9.90
CA ASN A 90 -0.17 -7.83 -8.70
C ASN A 90 -1.60 -7.50 -8.24
N THR A 91 -2.49 -7.20 -9.15
CA THR A 91 -3.91 -6.91 -8.85
C THR A 91 -4.71 -8.14 -8.38
N ALA A 92 -4.10 -9.32 -8.39
CA ALA A 92 -4.57 -10.52 -7.72
C ALA A 92 -4.27 -10.46 -6.20
N GLY A 93 -4.48 -11.53 -5.50
CA GLY A 93 -4.22 -11.59 -4.06
C GLY A 93 -5.29 -10.86 -3.26
N GLU A 94 -4.90 -9.96 -2.37
CA GLU A 94 -5.83 -9.29 -1.44
C GLU A 94 -6.90 -8.42 -2.14
N LEU A 95 -6.62 -7.92 -3.33
CA LEU A 95 -7.64 -7.30 -4.19
C LEU A 95 -8.63 -8.33 -4.74
N GLY A 96 -8.13 -9.51 -5.13
CA GLY A 96 -8.96 -10.60 -5.64
C GLY A 96 -9.88 -11.21 -4.57
N THR A 97 -9.51 -11.17 -3.30
CA THR A 97 -10.36 -11.63 -2.19
C THR A 97 -11.43 -10.62 -1.81
N GLY A 98 -11.33 -9.37 -2.28
CA GLY A 98 -12.21 -8.28 -1.88
C GLY A 98 -11.93 -7.73 -0.48
N SER A 99 -10.86 -8.16 0.18
CA SER A 99 -10.48 -7.67 1.50
C SER A 99 -9.88 -6.27 1.44
N MET A 100 -9.08 -6.00 0.40
CA MET A 100 -8.56 -4.66 0.10
C MET A 100 -9.25 -4.09 -1.13
N ASP A 101 -9.59 -2.80 -1.08
CA ASP A 101 -10.16 -2.07 -2.23
C ASP A 101 -9.05 -1.56 -3.14
N ALA A 102 -7.88 -1.26 -2.58
CA ALA A 102 -6.70 -0.81 -3.30
C ALA A 102 -5.42 -1.30 -2.62
N LEU A 103 -4.31 -1.25 -3.37
CA LEU A 103 -2.96 -1.43 -2.85
C LEU A 103 -2.10 -0.22 -3.22
N LEU A 104 -1.09 0.09 -2.41
CA LEU A 104 -0.04 1.03 -2.76
C LEU A 104 0.74 0.51 -3.97
N ASP A 105 0.98 1.37 -4.95
CA ASP A 105 1.62 1.02 -6.22
C ASP A 105 3.12 1.33 -6.17
N PHE A 106 3.91 0.35 -5.78
CA PHE A 106 5.39 0.46 -5.73
C PHE A 106 5.99 0.56 -7.14
N ASP A 107 5.38 -0.09 -8.15
CA ASP A 107 5.80 0.09 -9.55
C ASP A 107 5.65 1.56 -9.98
N PHE A 108 4.54 2.22 -9.58
CA PHE A 108 4.36 3.64 -9.87
C PHE A 108 5.40 4.53 -9.18
N ASN A 109 5.75 4.23 -7.94
CA ASN A 109 6.80 4.95 -7.22
C ASN A 109 8.13 4.89 -7.98
N ASP A 110 8.50 3.71 -8.48
CA ASP A 110 9.70 3.54 -9.29
C ASP A 110 9.60 4.23 -10.65
N PHE A 111 8.45 4.16 -11.32
CA PHE A 111 8.24 4.86 -12.59
C PHE A 111 8.36 6.37 -12.45
N ALA A 112 7.85 6.95 -11.37
CA ALA A 112 7.96 8.38 -11.12
C ALA A 112 9.42 8.82 -10.95
N LYS A 113 10.23 8.06 -10.21
CA LYS A 113 11.68 8.29 -10.05
C LYS A 113 12.42 8.20 -11.39
N ASP A 114 12.15 7.16 -12.17
CA ASP A 114 12.77 6.93 -13.47
C ASP A 114 12.38 8.01 -14.49
N PHE A 115 11.12 8.47 -14.46
CA PHE A 115 10.64 9.53 -15.33
C PHE A 115 11.39 10.83 -15.12
N VAL A 116 11.46 11.32 -13.89
CA VAL A 116 12.17 12.56 -13.56
C VAL A 116 13.70 12.39 -13.65
N GLY A 117 14.19 11.16 -13.57
CA GLY A 117 15.58 10.79 -13.85
C GLY A 117 15.94 10.73 -15.34
N GLY A 118 14.98 10.99 -16.25
CA GLY A 118 15.21 11.09 -17.69
C GLY A 118 14.99 9.80 -18.47
N LYS A 119 14.54 8.71 -17.86
CA LYS A 119 14.24 7.42 -18.55
C LYS A 119 12.85 7.41 -19.19
N ILE A 120 12.49 8.48 -19.91
CA ILE A 120 11.13 8.76 -20.38
C ILE A 120 10.56 7.61 -21.22
N SER A 121 11.29 7.12 -22.20
CA SER A 121 10.80 6.04 -23.09
C SER A 121 10.55 4.72 -22.36
N THR A 122 11.36 4.40 -21.34
CA THR A 122 11.18 3.20 -20.51
C THR A 122 9.88 3.32 -19.71
N VAL A 123 9.69 4.47 -19.07
CA VAL A 123 8.51 4.75 -18.26
C VAL A 123 7.25 4.81 -19.11
N GLU A 124 7.29 5.43 -20.30
CA GLU A 124 6.16 5.43 -21.24
C GLU A 124 5.68 4.00 -21.55
N ASN A 125 6.59 3.10 -21.89
CA ASN A 125 6.25 1.70 -22.16
C ASN A 125 5.64 1.00 -20.92
N SER A 126 6.16 1.29 -19.73
CA SER A 126 5.64 0.73 -18.48
C SER A 126 4.25 1.27 -18.16
N LEU A 127 4.02 2.57 -18.33
CA LEU A 127 2.71 3.20 -18.14
C LEU A 127 1.68 2.70 -19.15
N LEU A 128 2.07 2.48 -20.41
CA LEU A 128 1.18 1.89 -21.42
C LEU A 128 0.74 0.48 -21.03
N LYS A 129 1.66 -0.37 -20.58
CA LYS A 129 1.34 -1.71 -20.06
C LYS A 129 0.41 -1.64 -18.86
N ARG A 130 0.76 -0.79 -17.88
CA ARG A 130 -0.02 -0.56 -16.67
C ARG A 130 -1.44 -0.11 -17.01
N ASN A 131 -1.59 0.87 -17.90
CA ASN A 131 -2.87 1.40 -18.31
C ASN A 131 -3.74 0.36 -19.04
N GLY A 132 -3.12 -0.62 -19.71
CA GLY A 132 -3.81 -1.73 -20.36
C GLY A 132 -4.34 -2.78 -19.38
N VAL A 133 -3.71 -2.91 -18.20
CA VAL A 133 -4.09 -3.89 -17.17
C VAL A 133 -5.10 -3.30 -16.18
N LEU A 134 -4.93 -2.03 -15.78
CA LEU A 134 -5.80 -1.38 -14.82
C LEU A 134 -7.17 -1.06 -15.41
N ASN A 135 -8.16 -1.90 -15.11
CA ASN A 135 -9.54 -1.67 -15.49
C ASN A 135 -10.28 -0.73 -14.55
N ASN A 136 -9.92 -0.74 -13.26
CA ASN A 136 -10.43 0.15 -12.23
C ASN A 136 -9.31 1.01 -11.67
N THR A 137 -9.40 2.33 -11.83
CA THR A 137 -8.39 3.28 -11.38
C THR A 137 -8.29 3.39 -9.86
N ALA A 138 -9.33 2.97 -9.14
CA ALA A 138 -9.34 3.00 -7.67
C ALA A 138 -8.56 1.85 -7.01
N THR A 139 -8.09 0.85 -7.78
CA THR A 139 -7.40 -0.33 -7.20
C THR A 139 -5.92 -0.13 -6.89
N MET A 140 -5.32 0.95 -7.39
CA MET A 140 -3.89 1.24 -7.16
C MET A 140 -3.71 2.65 -6.62
N GLY A 141 -2.96 2.77 -5.54
CA GLY A 141 -2.60 4.04 -4.91
C GLY A 141 -1.23 4.53 -5.39
N ASN A 142 -1.22 5.54 -6.24
CA ASN A 142 0.00 6.16 -6.75
C ASN A 142 0.64 6.99 -5.65
N PHE A 143 1.85 6.67 -5.22
CA PHE A 143 2.59 7.44 -4.22
C PHE A 143 4.00 7.80 -4.71
N LEU A 144 4.55 8.89 -4.19
CA LEU A 144 5.92 9.35 -4.48
C LEU A 144 6.86 9.16 -3.29
N ASN A 145 6.33 9.26 -2.08
CA ASN A 145 7.06 9.16 -0.83
C ASN A 145 6.28 8.31 0.17
N SER A 146 6.99 7.71 1.10
CA SER A 146 6.46 7.07 2.30
C SER A 146 7.38 7.37 3.49
N HIS A 147 6.98 6.97 4.69
CA HIS A 147 7.81 7.07 5.90
C HIS A 147 8.88 5.97 5.97
N ASP A 148 8.80 4.97 5.10
CA ASP A 148 9.69 3.80 5.09
C ASP A 148 10.85 3.92 4.08
N GLU A 149 10.85 4.99 3.27
CA GLU A 149 11.84 5.19 2.22
C GLU A 149 12.40 6.61 2.22
N ASP A 150 13.60 6.76 1.70
CA ASP A 150 14.15 8.07 1.36
C ASP A 150 13.22 8.81 0.39
N THR A 151 12.95 10.08 0.68
CA THR A 151 12.06 10.88 -0.15
C THR A 151 12.60 11.01 -1.58
N LEU A 152 11.71 11.21 -2.54
CA LEU A 152 12.11 11.47 -3.93
C LEU A 152 13.07 12.67 -4.03
N GLN A 153 12.85 13.74 -3.25
CA GLN A 153 13.77 14.87 -3.20
C GLN A 153 15.15 14.46 -2.72
N TYR A 154 15.25 13.67 -1.65
CA TYR A 154 16.54 13.16 -1.16
C TYR A 154 17.26 12.36 -2.24
N LYS A 155 16.58 11.44 -2.92
CA LYS A 155 17.13 10.63 -4.00
C LYS A 155 17.61 11.50 -5.18
N LEU A 156 16.84 12.51 -5.58
CA LEU A 156 17.24 13.42 -6.65
C LEU A 156 18.50 14.23 -6.31
N VAL A 157 18.61 14.75 -5.10
CA VAL A 157 19.78 15.53 -4.67
C VAL A 157 20.98 14.64 -4.38
N ASN A 158 20.81 13.58 -3.59
CA ASN A 158 21.93 12.82 -3.04
C ASN A 158 22.40 11.68 -3.94
N GLU A 159 21.51 11.06 -4.71
CA GLU A 159 21.84 9.96 -5.62
C GLU A 159 22.04 10.46 -7.06
N SER A 160 21.07 11.23 -7.59
CA SER A 160 21.08 11.73 -8.95
C SER A 160 21.92 13.02 -9.15
N LYS A 161 22.36 13.64 -8.04
CA LYS A 161 23.24 14.81 -8.03
C LYS A 161 22.63 16.09 -8.65
N PHE A 162 21.31 16.21 -8.66
CA PHE A 162 20.64 17.46 -8.99
C PHE A 162 20.84 18.50 -7.88
N SER A 163 20.82 19.77 -8.21
CA SER A 163 20.70 20.85 -7.23
C SER A 163 19.33 20.80 -6.52
N GLU A 164 19.21 21.41 -5.36
CA GLU A 164 17.93 21.50 -4.64
C GLU A 164 16.83 22.16 -5.47
N GLU A 165 17.17 23.19 -6.24
CA GLU A 165 16.24 23.90 -7.13
C GLU A 165 15.76 23.00 -8.30
N GLU A 166 16.67 22.26 -8.92
CA GLU A 166 16.32 21.29 -9.96
C GLU A 166 15.46 20.17 -9.37
N ALA A 167 15.83 19.60 -8.23
CA ALA A 167 15.07 18.56 -7.54
C ALA A 167 13.66 19.06 -7.20
N TYR A 168 13.50 20.28 -6.70
CA TYR A 168 12.20 20.88 -6.43
C TYR A 168 11.33 20.99 -7.69
N ASN A 169 11.90 21.37 -8.82
CA ASN A 169 11.17 21.43 -10.09
C ASN A 169 10.80 20.04 -10.61
N LEU A 170 11.70 19.08 -10.49
CA LEU A 170 11.44 17.68 -10.86
C LEU A 170 10.35 17.04 -9.96
N MET A 171 10.29 17.41 -8.68
CA MET A 171 9.20 17.01 -7.79
C MET A 171 7.82 17.46 -8.29
N LYS A 172 7.71 18.67 -8.85
CA LYS A 172 6.45 19.16 -9.46
C LYS A 172 6.06 18.32 -10.68
N VAL A 173 7.06 17.90 -11.47
CA VAL A 173 6.82 17.03 -12.64
C VAL A 173 6.33 15.64 -12.16
N ALA A 174 6.97 15.05 -11.15
CA ALA A 174 6.55 13.80 -10.56
C ALA A 174 5.14 13.87 -9.97
N ALA A 175 4.81 14.95 -9.25
CA ALA A 175 3.47 15.19 -8.72
C ALA A 175 2.42 15.33 -9.82
N THR A 176 2.77 15.98 -10.94
CA THR A 176 1.89 16.05 -12.10
C THR A 176 1.62 14.65 -12.67
N LEU A 177 2.66 13.81 -12.80
CA LEU A 177 2.49 12.44 -13.23
C LEU A 177 1.60 11.65 -12.26
N GLN A 178 1.79 11.80 -10.94
CA GLN A 178 1.00 11.14 -9.91
C GLN A 178 -0.49 11.43 -10.03
N ILE A 179 -0.84 12.70 -10.27
CA ILE A 179 -2.25 13.15 -10.34
C ILE A 179 -2.89 12.77 -11.68
N THR A 180 -2.13 12.71 -12.77
CA THR A 180 -2.67 12.49 -14.12
C THR A 180 -2.63 11.03 -14.58
N ALA A 181 -1.83 10.18 -13.95
CA ALA A 181 -1.78 8.75 -14.27
C ALA A 181 -3.02 8.02 -13.72
N LYS A 182 -3.40 6.90 -14.35
CA LYS A 182 -4.40 5.99 -13.79
C LYS A 182 -4.01 5.56 -12.38
N GLY A 183 -4.97 5.51 -11.48
CA GLY A 183 -4.78 5.23 -10.06
C GLY A 183 -5.36 6.36 -9.21
N GLN A 184 -5.36 6.18 -7.91
CA GLN A 184 -5.71 7.23 -6.96
C GLN A 184 -4.43 7.84 -6.39
N PRO A 185 -4.27 9.18 -6.38
CA PRO A 185 -3.09 9.79 -5.79
C PRO A 185 -3.11 9.62 -4.27
N VAL A 186 -2.01 9.12 -3.72
CA VAL A 186 -1.80 8.98 -2.28
C VAL A 186 -0.71 9.97 -1.88
N ILE A 187 -1.09 10.97 -1.10
CA ILE A 187 -0.20 12.01 -0.59
C ILE A 187 0.22 11.63 0.83
N TYR A 188 1.55 11.63 1.05
CA TYR A 188 2.13 11.38 2.35
C TYR A 188 2.65 12.68 2.95
#